data_b5018146f65aaf844909102b9573a4e5
#
_entry.id   b5018146f65aaf844909102b9573a4e5
#
_cell.length_a   1.000
_cell.length_b   1.000
_cell.length_c   1.000
_cell.angle_alpha   90.00
_cell.angle_beta   90.00
_cell.angle_gamma   90.00
#
_symmetry.space_group_name_H-M   'P 1'
#
loop_
_entity.id
_entity.type
_entity.pdbx_description
1 polymer ?
#
loop_
_entity_poly.entity_id
_entity_poly.type
_entity_poly.pdbx_seq_one_letter_code
_entity_poly.pdbx_strand_id
1 'polypeptide(L)'
;DNYILSGKKTFVIDGASSDLIIVLARTSGSRGDSTGLTLFIVNADQDGINKIKLDMADSRNYANITFDNVTVSSDSILGDLETAGETIDDILDIGRIAISAEMLGNAEAAFNTTLDYLKQRKQFGVLIGSFQALQHRAAEMFCEIELTKSSVMAAMRAADERSNDLQRLSSLAKTVSGETLHLVSNEAIQMHGGIGVTDEYDIG
;
A
#
# COMPACT_ATOMS: atom_id res chain seq x y z
N ASP A 1 33.09 -2.09 16.00
CA ASP A 1 32.40 -0.98 16.67
C ASP A 1 30.97 -1.42 17.02
N ASN A 2 30.38 -0.82 18.06
CA ASN A 2 29.04 -1.09 18.51
C ASN A 2 28.20 0.19 18.36
N TYR A 3 26.92 0.01 18.04
CA TYR A 3 25.91 1.06 17.97
C TYR A 3 24.84 0.80 19.04
N ILE A 4 24.19 1.85 19.49
CA ILE A 4 23.07 1.78 20.44
C ILE A 4 21.83 2.32 19.74
N LEU A 5 20.81 1.47 19.57
CA LEU A 5 19.53 1.86 18.99
C LEU A 5 18.55 2.24 20.08
N SER A 6 18.00 3.46 19.99
CA SER A 6 16.96 3.96 20.88
C SER A 6 15.90 4.70 20.07
N GLY A 7 14.64 4.36 20.29
CA GLY A 7 13.54 4.99 19.57
C GLY A 7 12.32 4.10 19.44
N LYS A 8 11.38 4.51 18.56
CA LYS A 8 10.12 3.81 18.35
C LYS A 8 9.78 3.72 16.86
N LYS A 9 9.27 2.56 16.45
CA LYS A 9 8.64 2.33 15.14
C LYS A 9 7.18 1.96 15.36
N THR A 10 6.31 2.48 14.52
CA THR A 10 4.85 2.24 14.60
C THR A 10 4.38 1.53 13.36
N PHE A 11 3.32 0.74 13.50
CA PHE A 11 2.70 -0.01 12.41
C PHE A 11 3.70 -0.87 11.61
N VAL A 12 4.63 -1.52 12.33
CA VAL A 12 5.62 -2.41 11.71
C VAL A 12 4.90 -3.65 11.19
N ILE A 13 4.98 -3.87 9.88
CA ILE A 13 4.37 -5.02 9.21
C ILE A 13 5.01 -6.30 9.75
N ASP A 14 4.16 -7.26 10.14
CA ASP A 14 4.54 -8.52 10.79
C ASP A 14 5.43 -8.38 12.04
N GLY A 15 5.52 -7.17 12.59
CA GLY A 15 6.38 -6.87 13.73
C GLY A 15 6.06 -7.67 15.00
N ALA A 16 4.82 -8.17 15.14
CA ALA A 16 4.43 -9.00 16.29
C ALA A 16 5.00 -10.43 16.22
N SER A 17 5.25 -10.95 15.01
CA SER A 17 5.65 -12.35 14.76
C SER A 17 7.04 -12.49 14.13
N SER A 18 7.72 -11.40 13.80
CA SER A 18 9.05 -11.43 13.19
C SER A 18 10.12 -11.92 14.17
N ASP A 19 11.07 -12.69 13.65
CA ASP A 19 12.31 -13.12 14.34
C ASP A 19 13.43 -12.10 14.12
N LEU A 20 13.45 -11.46 12.95
CA LEU A 20 14.40 -10.41 12.57
C LEU A 20 13.67 -9.13 12.17
N ILE A 21 14.23 -8.00 12.53
CA ILE A 21 13.72 -6.68 12.21
C ILE A 21 14.79 -5.90 11.45
N ILE A 22 14.45 -5.39 10.26
CA ILE A 22 15.28 -4.43 9.56
C ILE A 22 14.91 -3.04 10.07
N VAL A 23 15.86 -2.38 10.71
CA VAL A 23 15.66 -1.08 11.37
C VAL A 23 16.41 0.00 10.63
N LEU A 24 15.67 0.98 10.08
CA LEU A 24 16.27 2.22 9.62
C LEU A 24 16.55 3.12 10.82
N ALA A 25 17.80 3.49 11.02
CA ALA A 25 18.22 4.39 12.08
C ALA A 25 19.12 5.51 11.54
N ARG A 26 19.17 6.61 12.26
CA ARG A 26 20.04 7.73 11.95
C ARG A 26 21.35 7.57 12.71
N THR A 27 22.45 7.55 11.99
CA THR A 27 23.81 7.45 12.53
C THR A 27 24.56 8.79 12.51
N SER A 28 24.12 9.73 11.65
CA SER A 28 24.65 11.11 11.63
C SER A 28 23.61 12.11 11.09
N GLY A 29 23.95 13.40 11.11
CA GLY A 29 23.07 14.47 10.63
C GLY A 29 21.90 14.79 11.58
N SER A 30 20.94 15.58 11.08
CA SER A 30 19.79 16.08 11.83
C SER A 30 18.50 15.37 11.44
N ARG A 31 17.48 15.51 12.28
CA ARG A 31 16.15 14.96 11.99
C ARG A 31 15.58 15.60 10.72
N GLY A 32 15.20 14.76 9.75
CA GLY A 32 14.65 15.18 8.45
C GLY A 32 15.67 15.15 7.31
N ASP A 33 16.97 15.02 7.59
CA ASP A 33 17.97 14.86 6.55
C ASP A 33 17.77 13.51 5.82
N SER A 34 17.95 13.49 4.50
CA SER A 34 17.91 12.27 3.69
C SER A 34 19.20 11.46 3.77
N THR A 35 20.30 12.07 4.20
CA THR A 35 21.61 11.43 4.42
C THR A 35 21.79 11.02 5.88
N GLY A 36 22.83 10.23 6.19
CA GLY A 36 23.15 9.79 7.54
C GLY A 36 22.19 8.70 8.08
N LEU A 37 21.57 7.96 7.18
CA LEU A 37 20.66 6.85 7.48
C LEU A 37 21.34 5.52 7.25
N THR A 38 21.18 4.58 8.17
CA THR A 38 21.75 3.23 8.13
C THR A 38 20.68 2.18 8.41
N LEU A 39 20.72 1.07 7.70
CA LEU A 39 19.88 -0.10 7.98
C LEU A 39 20.64 -1.07 8.90
N PHE A 40 19.94 -1.57 9.90
CA PHE A 40 20.45 -2.61 10.82
C PHE A 40 19.53 -3.83 10.79
N ILE A 41 20.11 -5.03 10.78
CA ILE A 41 19.39 -6.28 11.03
C ILE A 41 19.48 -6.56 12.52
N VAL A 42 18.35 -6.65 13.19
CA VAL A 42 18.26 -6.82 14.63
C VAL A 42 17.43 -8.04 14.97
N ASN A 43 17.90 -8.87 15.89
CA ASN A 43 17.10 -9.98 16.41
C ASN A 43 15.93 -9.43 17.24
N ALA A 44 14.73 -9.85 16.90
CA ALA A 44 13.50 -9.32 17.49
C ALA A 44 13.29 -9.69 18.97
N ASP A 45 14.02 -10.68 19.48
CA ASP A 45 13.98 -11.12 20.88
C ASP A 45 15.15 -10.56 21.72
N GLN A 46 15.93 -9.62 21.15
CA GLN A 46 17.06 -9.02 21.86
C GLN A 46 16.59 -8.15 23.02
N ASP A 47 17.36 -8.14 24.12
CA ASP A 47 17.10 -7.30 25.28
C ASP A 47 16.98 -5.82 24.89
N GLY A 48 15.98 -5.13 25.46
CA GLY A 48 15.67 -3.74 25.16
C GLY A 48 14.65 -3.55 24.02
N ILE A 49 14.19 -4.64 23.38
CA ILE A 49 13.13 -4.58 22.37
C ILE A 49 11.78 -4.93 23.01
N ASN A 50 10.82 -4.02 22.90
CA ASN A 50 9.45 -4.26 23.34
C ASN A 50 8.50 -4.15 22.15
N LYS A 51 7.74 -5.23 21.89
CA LYS A 51 6.76 -5.35 20.80
C LYS A 51 5.35 -5.30 21.37
N ILE A 52 4.52 -4.37 20.90
CA ILE A 52 3.09 -4.28 21.25
C ILE A 52 2.30 -4.56 19.99
N LYS A 53 1.63 -5.71 19.94
CA LYS A 53 0.76 -6.08 18.80
C LYS A 53 -0.38 -5.07 18.67
N LEU A 54 -0.73 -4.76 17.42
CA LEU A 54 -1.89 -3.95 17.06
C LEU A 54 -2.99 -4.84 16.49
N ASP A 55 -4.20 -4.65 16.97
CA ASP A 55 -5.39 -5.30 16.41
C ASP A 55 -5.92 -4.43 15.26
N MET A 56 -5.64 -4.87 14.04
CA MET A 56 -6.00 -4.17 12.81
C MET A 56 -7.21 -4.83 12.14
N ALA A 57 -7.98 -4.05 11.37
CA ALA A 57 -9.15 -4.54 10.64
C ALA A 57 -8.80 -5.61 9.59
N ASP A 58 -7.59 -5.55 9.03
CA ASP A 58 -7.07 -6.50 8.03
C ASP A 58 -6.51 -7.80 8.63
N SER A 59 -6.59 -7.98 9.96
CA SER A 59 -6.10 -9.16 10.71
C SER A 59 -4.59 -9.44 10.57
N ARG A 60 -3.79 -8.52 10.07
CA ARG A 60 -2.32 -8.67 9.93
C ARG A 60 -1.60 -8.49 11.28
N ASN A 61 -0.38 -9.01 11.38
CA ASN A 61 0.43 -8.99 12.60
C ASN A 61 1.26 -7.69 12.75
N TYR A 62 0.62 -6.53 12.71
CA TYR A 62 1.32 -5.27 12.97
C TYR A 62 1.72 -5.12 14.43
N ALA A 63 2.82 -4.42 14.68
CA ALA A 63 3.24 -4.05 16.02
C ALA A 63 3.81 -2.63 16.10
N ASN A 64 3.68 -2.04 17.28
CA ASN A 64 4.54 -0.94 17.69
C ASN A 64 5.76 -1.53 18.38
N ILE A 65 6.96 -1.10 17.97
CA ILE A 65 8.23 -1.62 18.48
C ILE A 65 9.00 -0.46 19.10
N THR A 66 9.41 -0.65 20.35
CA THR A 66 10.28 0.28 21.08
C THR A 66 11.65 -0.35 21.26
N PHE A 67 12.69 0.41 20.97
CA PHE A 67 14.09 0.08 21.19
C PHE A 67 14.59 0.93 22.36
N ASP A 68 15.02 0.29 23.43
CA ASP A 68 15.57 0.94 24.62
C ASP A 68 17.02 0.49 24.82
N ASN A 69 17.95 1.34 24.36
CA ASN A 69 19.39 1.11 24.42
C ASN A 69 19.85 -0.27 23.88
N VAL A 70 19.25 -0.71 22.76
CA VAL A 70 19.58 -1.97 22.14
C VAL A 70 20.96 -1.90 21.49
N THR A 71 21.89 -2.71 21.95
CA THR A 71 23.27 -2.75 21.44
C THR A 71 23.35 -3.65 20.20
N VAL A 72 23.84 -3.11 19.09
CA VAL A 72 24.07 -3.86 17.83
C VAL A 72 25.53 -3.67 17.38
N SER A 73 26.11 -4.72 16.79
CA SER A 73 27.48 -4.64 16.25
C SER A 73 27.49 -4.01 14.86
N SER A 74 28.67 -3.59 14.39
CA SER A 74 28.86 -3.17 13.00
C SER A 74 28.50 -4.26 11.98
N ASP A 75 28.56 -5.54 12.37
CA ASP A 75 28.18 -6.65 11.50
C ASP A 75 26.67 -6.77 11.26
N SER A 76 25.88 -6.04 12.05
CA SER A 76 24.42 -5.92 11.89
C SER A 76 24.02 -4.92 10.81
N ILE A 77 24.95 -4.15 10.24
CA ILE A 77 24.67 -3.20 9.18
C ILE A 77 24.30 -3.92 7.91
N LEU A 78 23.17 -3.58 7.33
CA LEU A 78 22.72 -4.02 6.01
C LEU A 78 23.10 -2.99 4.96
N GLY A 79 24.01 -3.34 4.08
CA GLY A 79 24.65 -2.41 3.12
C GLY A 79 25.79 -1.63 3.76
N ASP A 80 25.94 -0.36 3.37
CA ASP A 80 27.00 0.52 3.86
C ASP A 80 26.46 1.53 4.88
N LEU A 81 27.36 1.98 5.78
CA LEU A 81 27.04 3.01 6.76
C LEU A 81 26.58 4.29 6.07
N GLU A 82 25.47 4.87 6.53
CA GLU A 82 24.93 6.17 6.08
C GLU A 82 24.42 6.22 4.61
N THR A 83 24.28 5.06 3.95
CA THR A 83 23.85 5.00 2.54
C THR A 83 22.39 4.60 2.35
N ALA A 84 21.66 4.32 3.44
CA ALA A 84 20.31 3.74 3.36
C ALA A 84 19.24 4.66 2.76
N GLY A 85 19.50 5.97 2.63
CA GLY A 85 18.50 6.94 2.15
C GLY A 85 17.94 6.58 0.77
N GLU A 86 18.83 6.41 -0.22
CA GLU A 86 18.44 6.04 -1.60
C GLU A 86 17.74 4.67 -1.65
N THR A 87 18.26 3.69 -0.91
CA THR A 87 17.65 2.34 -0.83
C THR A 87 16.22 2.40 -0.29
N ILE A 88 15.95 3.25 0.70
CA ILE A 88 14.60 3.42 1.25
C ILE A 88 13.68 4.09 0.24
N ASP A 89 14.15 5.09 -0.49
CA ASP A 89 13.36 5.74 -1.54
C ASP A 89 12.97 4.75 -2.64
N ASP A 90 13.89 3.90 -3.08
CA ASP A 90 13.62 2.83 -4.05
C ASP A 90 12.59 1.82 -3.52
N ILE A 91 12.73 1.38 -2.26
CA ILE A 91 11.77 0.46 -1.62
C ILE A 91 10.37 1.09 -1.55
N LEU A 92 10.28 2.38 -1.21
CA LEU A 92 9.01 3.09 -1.15
C LEU A 92 8.38 3.24 -2.53
N ASP A 93 9.16 3.46 -3.58
CA ASP A 93 8.66 3.53 -4.95
C ASP A 93 8.12 2.19 -5.44
N ILE A 94 8.82 1.09 -5.18
CA ILE A 94 8.34 -0.26 -5.47
C ILE A 94 7.07 -0.56 -4.65
N GLY A 95 7.03 -0.17 -3.38
CA GLY A 95 5.85 -0.31 -2.53
C GLY A 95 4.63 0.46 -3.08
N ARG A 96 4.81 1.69 -3.57
CA ARG A 96 3.75 2.47 -4.24
C ARG A 96 3.22 1.76 -5.48
N ILE A 97 4.10 1.19 -6.29
CA ILE A 97 3.71 0.44 -7.50
C ILE A 97 2.91 -0.82 -7.12
N ALA A 98 3.39 -1.59 -6.15
CA ALA A 98 2.73 -2.81 -5.72
C ALA A 98 1.32 -2.56 -5.20
N ILE A 99 1.14 -1.57 -4.31
CA ILE A 99 -0.19 -1.23 -3.80
C ILE A 99 -1.09 -0.61 -4.89
N SER A 100 -0.51 0.08 -5.89
CA SER A 100 -1.28 0.61 -7.03
C SER A 100 -1.85 -0.51 -7.90
N ALA A 101 -1.07 -1.58 -8.11
CA ALA A 101 -1.53 -2.76 -8.83
C ALA A 101 -2.65 -3.50 -8.06
N GLU A 102 -2.53 -3.61 -6.73
CA GLU A 102 -3.58 -4.18 -5.87
C GLU A 102 -4.87 -3.35 -5.94
N MET A 103 -4.76 -2.02 -5.82
CA MET A 103 -5.92 -1.11 -5.91
C MET A 103 -6.60 -1.18 -7.28
N LEU A 104 -5.83 -1.28 -8.37
CA LEU A 104 -6.38 -1.46 -9.72
C LEU A 104 -7.14 -2.78 -9.83
N GLY A 105 -6.59 -3.89 -9.33
CA GLY A 105 -7.25 -5.19 -9.33
C GLY A 105 -8.57 -5.19 -8.56
N ASN A 106 -8.61 -4.52 -7.41
CA ASN A 106 -9.83 -4.35 -6.62
C ASN A 106 -10.88 -3.50 -7.37
N ALA A 107 -10.46 -2.42 -8.02
CA ALA A 107 -11.35 -1.60 -8.83
C ALA A 107 -11.92 -2.39 -10.02
N GLU A 108 -11.11 -3.16 -10.75
CA GLU A 108 -11.57 -4.02 -11.85
C GLU A 108 -12.58 -5.09 -11.36
N ALA A 109 -12.30 -5.72 -10.22
CA ALA A 109 -13.19 -6.71 -9.64
C ALA A 109 -14.55 -6.12 -9.25
N ALA A 110 -14.54 -4.98 -8.53
CA ALA A 110 -15.76 -4.27 -8.14
C ALA A 110 -16.57 -3.80 -9.35
N PHE A 111 -15.91 -3.28 -10.38
CA PHE A 111 -16.54 -2.86 -11.63
C PHE A 111 -17.22 -4.02 -12.34
N ASN A 112 -16.53 -5.15 -12.53
CA ASN A 112 -17.07 -6.32 -13.20
C ASN A 112 -18.27 -6.91 -12.46
N THR A 113 -18.19 -7.04 -11.13
CA THR A 113 -19.31 -7.46 -10.27
C THR A 113 -20.50 -6.53 -10.43
N THR A 114 -20.27 -5.22 -10.48
CA THR A 114 -21.31 -4.23 -10.68
C THR A 114 -21.96 -4.34 -12.05
N LEU A 115 -21.18 -4.51 -13.11
CA LEU A 115 -21.73 -4.72 -14.47
C LEU A 115 -22.62 -5.96 -14.56
N ASP A 116 -22.21 -7.05 -13.92
CA ASP A 116 -23.00 -8.28 -13.92
C ASP A 116 -24.31 -8.10 -13.12
N TYR A 117 -24.28 -7.37 -12.04
CA TYR A 117 -25.48 -7.01 -11.30
C TYR A 117 -26.44 -6.16 -12.15
N LEU A 118 -25.95 -5.12 -12.83
CA LEU A 118 -26.77 -4.26 -13.71
C LEU A 118 -27.43 -5.03 -14.85
N LYS A 119 -26.78 -6.08 -15.36
CA LYS A 119 -27.30 -6.96 -16.44
C LYS A 119 -28.33 -7.96 -15.97
N GLN A 120 -28.47 -8.20 -14.67
CA GLN A 120 -29.36 -9.22 -14.11
C GLN A 120 -30.53 -8.62 -13.31
N ARG A 121 -30.28 -7.52 -12.60
CA ARG A 121 -31.26 -6.90 -11.70
C ARG A 121 -32.39 -6.25 -12.48
N LYS A 122 -33.64 -6.60 -12.13
CA LYS A 122 -34.84 -5.96 -12.69
C LYS A 122 -35.50 -5.06 -11.67
N GLN A 123 -35.81 -3.85 -12.07
CA GLN A 123 -36.65 -2.89 -11.36
C GLN A 123 -37.48 -2.07 -12.37
N PHE A 124 -38.67 -1.62 -11.97
CA PHE A 124 -39.57 -0.86 -12.85
C PHE A 124 -39.93 -1.61 -14.16
N GLY A 125 -39.94 -2.94 -14.13
CA GLY A 125 -40.29 -3.81 -15.26
C GLY A 125 -39.18 -4.05 -16.27
N VAL A 126 -37.97 -3.47 -16.09
CA VAL A 126 -36.83 -3.60 -17.01
C VAL A 126 -35.53 -3.97 -16.25
N LEU A 127 -34.50 -4.38 -16.99
CA LEU A 127 -33.15 -4.50 -16.43
C LEU A 127 -32.62 -3.10 -16.06
N ILE A 128 -32.06 -2.94 -14.88
CA ILE A 128 -31.58 -1.62 -14.43
C ILE A 128 -30.41 -1.11 -15.27
N GLY A 129 -29.61 -1.98 -15.86
CA GLY A 129 -28.55 -1.62 -16.80
C GLY A 129 -29.04 -0.96 -18.10
N SER A 130 -30.38 -0.93 -18.37
CA SER A 130 -30.95 -0.18 -19.49
C SER A 130 -31.12 1.32 -19.21
N PHE A 131 -30.98 1.76 -17.94
CA PHE A 131 -31.08 3.18 -17.60
C PHE A 131 -29.79 3.93 -17.95
N GLN A 132 -29.90 4.98 -18.76
CA GLN A 132 -28.75 5.78 -19.19
C GLN A 132 -27.92 6.33 -18.04
N ALA A 133 -28.55 6.75 -16.94
CA ALA A 133 -27.84 7.26 -15.78
C ALA A 133 -26.82 6.27 -15.21
N LEU A 134 -27.14 4.97 -15.20
CA LEU A 134 -26.22 3.92 -14.76
C LEU A 134 -25.19 3.58 -15.84
N GLN A 135 -25.58 3.62 -17.12
CA GLN A 135 -24.64 3.40 -18.24
C GLN A 135 -23.54 4.47 -18.27
N HIS A 136 -23.89 5.75 -18.06
CA HIS A 136 -22.91 6.85 -18.04
C HIS A 136 -21.92 6.69 -16.89
N ARG A 137 -22.41 6.36 -15.70
CA ARG A 137 -21.53 6.10 -14.53
C ARG A 137 -20.60 4.88 -14.77
N ALA A 138 -21.13 3.81 -15.36
CA ALA A 138 -20.32 2.64 -15.71
C ALA A 138 -19.26 2.99 -16.77
N ALA A 139 -19.59 3.83 -17.75
CA ALA A 139 -18.63 4.28 -18.75
C ALA A 139 -17.52 5.15 -18.14
N GLU A 140 -17.84 6.02 -17.17
CA GLU A 140 -16.86 6.81 -16.42
C GLU A 140 -15.91 5.90 -15.64
N MET A 141 -16.45 4.96 -14.85
CA MET A 141 -15.63 3.97 -14.12
C MET A 141 -14.69 3.21 -15.04
N PHE A 142 -15.17 2.76 -16.20
CA PHE A 142 -14.35 2.07 -17.19
C PHE A 142 -13.20 2.93 -17.70
N CYS A 143 -13.47 4.20 -18.05
CA CYS A 143 -12.41 5.12 -18.51
C CYS A 143 -11.34 5.33 -17.45
N GLU A 144 -11.74 5.55 -16.18
CA GLU A 144 -10.80 5.77 -15.09
C GLU A 144 -9.95 4.50 -14.79
N ILE A 145 -10.54 3.33 -14.87
CA ILE A 145 -9.81 2.04 -14.74
C ILE A 145 -8.76 1.90 -15.84
N GLU A 146 -9.09 2.16 -17.11
CA GLU A 146 -8.15 2.03 -18.23
C GLU A 146 -7.01 3.06 -18.18
N LEU A 147 -7.29 4.30 -17.73
CA LEU A 147 -6.27 5.33 -17.48
C LEU A 147 -5.35 4.92 -16.33
N THR A 148 -5.92 4.40 -15.25
CA THR A 148 -5.16 3.89 -14.10
C THR A 148 -4.27 2.73 -14.49
N LYS A 149 -4.78 1.77 -15.26
CA LYS A 149 -4.02 0.66 -15.81
C LYS A 149 -2.80 1.12 -16.60
N SER A 150 -2.97 2.12 -17.45
CA SER A 150 -1.88 2.72 -18.21
C SER A 150 -0.82 3.35 -17.29
N SER A 151 -1.23 4.03 -16.23
CA SER A 151 -0.35 4.65 -15.24
C SER A 151 0.44 3.60 -14.44
N VAL A 152 -0.22 2.54 -13.98
CA VAL A 152 0.42 1.44 -13.24
C VAL A 152 1.44 0.72 -14.14
N MET A 153 1.07 0.42 -15.39
CA MET A 153 1.99 -0.22 -16.34
C MET A 153 3.22 0.67 -16.64
N ALA A 154 3.05 1.98 -16.76
CA ALA A 154 4.17 2.91 -16.95
C ALA A 154 5.12 2.90 -15.75
N ALA A 155 4.57 2.89 -14.51
CA ALA A 155 5.37 2.83 -13.29
C ALA A 155 6.11 1.49 -13.14
N MET A 156 5.45 0.36 -13.45
CA MET A 156 6.08 -0.96 -13.46
C MET A 156 7.25 -1.03 -14.44
N ARG A 157 7.05 -0.53 -15.67
CA ARG A 157 8.12 -0.46 -16.67
C ARG A 157 9.28 0.41 -16.21
N ALA A 158 9.01 1.56 -15.58
CA ALA A 158 10.05 2.42 -15.04
C ALA A 158 10.88 1.74 -13.96
N ALA A 159 10.26 0.88 -13.15
CA ALA A 159 10.96 0.07 -12.16
C ALA A 159 11.87 -0.99 -12.81
N ASP A 160 11.36 -1.73 -13.81
CA ASP A 160 12.11 -2.76 -14.54
C ASP A 160 13.33 -2.16 -15.28
N GLU A 161 13.17 -0.98 -15.87
CA GLU A 161 14.20 -0.25 -16.62
C GLU A 161 15.12 0.59 -15.71
N ARG A 162 14.86 0.67 -14.39
CA ARG A 162 15.56 1.57 -13.45
C ARG A 162 15.59 3.01 -13.94
N SER A 163 14.45 3.49 -14.43
CA SER A 163 14.31 4.81 -15.05
C SER A 163 14.46 5.93 -14.02
N ASN A 164 15.05 7.06 -14.44
CA ASN A 164 15.07 8.29 -13.64
C ASN A 164 13.67 8.87 -13.36
N ASP A 165 12.65 8.41 -14.08
CA ASP A 165 11.24 8.79 -13.87
C ASP A 165 10.53 7.92 -12.83
N LEU A 166 11.19 6.94 -12.22
CA LEU A 166 10.57 5.98 -11.30
C LEU A 166 9.78 6.67 -10.18
N GLN A 167 10.39 7.59 -9.46
CA GLN A 167 9.75 8.30 -8.34
C GLN A 167 8.50 9.07 -8.78
N ARG A 168 8.55 9.73 -9.93
CA ARG A 168 7.42 10.48 -10.48
C ARG A 168 6.29 9.55 -10.92
N LEU A 169 6.61 8.46 -11.62
CA LEU A 169 5.63 7.52 -12.14
C LEU A 169 5.01 6.66 -11.03
N SER A 170 5.78 6.24 -10.02
CA SER A 170 5.26 5.52 -8.84
C SER A 170 4.27 6.39 -8.05
N SER A 171 4.60 7.67 -7.85
CA SER A 171 3.73 8.63 -7.17
C SER A 171 2.46 8.92 -7.97
N LEU A 172 2.55 9.06 -9.30
CA LEU A 172 1.41 9.23 -10.18
C LEU A 172 0.48 8.00 -10.11
N ALA A 173 1.04 6.80 -10.30
CA ALA A 173 0.27 5.55 -10.24
C ALA A 173 -0.46 5.42 -8.90
N LYS A 174 0.22 5.71 -7.78
CA LYS A 174 -0.40 5.63 -6.44
C LYS A 174 -1.55 6.61 -6.27
N THR A 175 -1.41 7.83 -6.77
CA THR A 175 -2.47 8.86 -6.68
C THR A 175 -3.67 8.45 -7.51
N VAL A 176 -3.48 8.17 -8.80
CA VAL A 176 -4.57 7.83 -9.73
C VAL A 176 -5.28 6.53 -9.29
N SER A 177 -4.54 5.50 -8.87
CA SER A 177 -5.15 4.25 -8.38
C SER A 177 -6.01 4.47 -7.13
N GLY A 178 -5.59 5.36 -6.21
CA GLY A 178 -6.36 5.70 -5.03
C GLY A 178 -7.68 6.41 -5.38
N GLU A 179 -7.63 7.38 -6.29
CA GLU A 179 -8.81 8.12 -6.75
C GLU A 179 -9.79 7.20 -7.50
N THR A 180 -9.27 6.35 -8.40
CA THR A 180 -10.08 5.40 -9.16
C THR A 180 -10.73 4.35 -8.27
N LEU A 181 -10.00 3.75 -7.32
CA LEU A 181 -10.58 2.79 -6.38
C LEU A 181 -11.68 3.45 -5.53
N HIS A 182 -11.45 4.69 -5.06
CA HIS A 182 -12.44 5.43 -4.31
C HIS A 182 -13.71 5.68 -5.15
N LEU A 183 -13.58 6.13 -6.39
CA LEU A 183 -14.72 6.30 -7.30
C LEU A 183 -15.46 4.98 -7.51
N VAL A 184 -14.74 3.94 -7.94
CA VAL A 184 -15.35 2.67 -8.33
C VAL A 184 -16.03 1.97 -7.15
N SER A 185 -15.43 1.97 -5.97
CA SER A 185 -16.04 1.35 -4.78
C SER A 185 -17.33 2.04 -4.36
N ASN A 186 -17.35 3.38 -4.33
CA ASN A 186 -18.55 4.14 -3.99
C ASN A 186 -19.66 3.96 -5.04
N GLU A 187 -19.31 4.00 -6.33
CA GLU A 187 -20.27 3.79 -7.42
C GLU A 187 -20.81 2.36 -7.43
N ALA A 188 -19.98 1.37 -7.15
CA ALA A 188 -20.38 -0.02 -7.06
C ALA A 188 -21.43 -0.24 -5.96
N ILE A 189 -21.18 0.26 -4.75
CA ILE A 189 -22.16 0.22 -3.65
C ILE A 189 -23.45 0.94 -4.05
N GLN A 190 -23.34 2.13 -4.61
CA GLN A 190 -24.51 2.92 -5.02
C GLN A 190 -25.35 2.20 -6.08
N MET A 191 -24.72 1.56 -7.07
CA MET A 191 -25.42 0.83 -8.15
C MET A 191 -26.08 -0.45 -7.69
N HIS A 192 -25.56 -1.09 -6.64
CA HIS A 192 -26.19 -2.25 -6.00
C HIS A 192 -27.37 -1.82 -5.12
N GLY A 193 -27.41 -0.58 -4.66
CA GLY A 193 -28.42 -0.08 -3.71
C GLY A 193 -28.32 -0.75 -2.35
N GLY A 194 -29.45 -0.99 -1.68
CA GLY A 194 -29.45 -1.52 -0.31
C GLY A 194 -28.67 -2.82 -0.11
N ILE A 195 -28.61 -3.69 -1.12
CA ILE A 195 -27.87 -4.97 -1.03
C ILE A 195 -26.34 -4.76 -1.04
N GLY A 196 -25.86 -3.65 -1.59
CA GLY A 196 -24.43 -3.32 -1.65
C GLY A 196 -23.79 -2.97 -0.31
N VAL A 197 -24.60 -2.84 0.75
CA VAL A 197 -24.11 -2.64 2.14
C VAL A 197 -24.43 -3.83 3.04
N THR A 198 -24.68 -5.00 2.46
CA THR A 198 -24.95 -6.25 3.19
C THR A 198 -23.89 -7.29 2.86
N ASP A 199 -23.76 -8.31 3.70
CA ASP A 199 -22.83 -9.44 3.49
C ASP A 199 -23.25 -10.40 2.35
N GLU A 200 -24.33 -10.08 1.60
CA GLU A 200 -24.79 -10.91 0.47
C GLU A 200 -23.95 -10.68 -0.81
N TYR A 201 -23.24 -9.54 -0.89
CA TYR A 201 -22.33 -9.17 -1.98
C TYR A 201 -21.01 -8.65 -1.46
N ASP A 202 -19.91 -9.13 -2.04
CA ASP A 202 -18.53 -8.72 -1.72
C ASP A 202 -18.18 -7.32 -2.28
N ILE A 203 -19.13 -6.37 -2.18
CA ILE A 203 -18.96 -5.02 -2.75
C ILE A 203 -18.80 -3.95 -1.66
N GLY A 204 -19.21 -4.25 -0.43
CA GLY A 204 -19.18 -3.36 0.72
C GLY A 204 -17.87 -3.32 1.49
#